data_378544e947a53290e8ebc5052f24d341
#
_entry.id   378544e947a53290e8ebc5052f24d341
#
_cell.length_a   1.000
_cell.length_b   1.000
_cell.length_c   1.000
_cell.angle_alpha   90.00
_cell.angle_beta   90.00
_cell.angle_gamma   90.00
#
_symmetry.space_group_name_H-M   'P 1'
#
loop_
_entity.id
_entity.type
_entity.pdbx_description
1 polymer ?
#
loop_
_entity_poly.entity_id
_entity_poly.type
_entity_poly.pdbx_seq_one_letter_code
_entity_poly.pdbx_strand_id
1 'polypeptide(L)'
;EAQFQLGYKGYIQLAERSGYYKKLNVLSIKEGELIRYDPLNEEIEVELIEDDVVREETPAMGYYAMFEYENGFRKTMYWSKKKMLAHAEKYSQAFKRNGGAKSLELLEQGKIPEKDLWKYSSFWFKDFDGMAQKTMLRQLISKWGIMSIDLQTAIDKDMAVLHEDGSVDYVENQVEAEENVAAEQEYKEVPAEPKQPEESNNRPSLEDAFFAQ
;
A
#
# COMPACT_ATOMS: atom_id res chain seq x y z
N GLU A 1 9.57 26.48 -1.65
CA GLU A 1 9.69 25.12 -2.20
C GLU A 1 8.30 24.60 -2.56
N ALA A 2 8.13 24.10 -3.76
CA ALA A 2 6.86 23.53 -4.24
C ALA A 2 6.95 22.02 -4.17
N GLN A 3 5.95 21.37 -3.54
CA GLN A 3 5.84 19.91 -3.48
C GLN A 3 4.75 19.43 -4.43
N PHE A 4 5.07 18.51 -5.33
CA PHE A 4 4.08 17.83 -6.15
C PHE A 4 3.39 16.75 -5.32
N GLN A 5 2.06 16.76 -5.31
CA GLN A 5 1.27 15.72 -4.65
C GLN A 5 0.14 15.27 -5.55
N LEU A 6 0.15 13.98 -5.90
CA LEU A 6 -0.93 13.35 -6.63
C LEU A 6 -1.98 12.83 -5.64
N GLY A 7 -3.23 13.32 -5.74
CA GLY A 7 -4.33 12.79 -4.94
C GLY A 7 -4.80 11.41 -5.43
N TYR A 8 -5.55 10.66 -4.59
CA TYR A 8 -6.04 9.33 -4.96
C TYR A 8 -6.88 9.31 -6.26
N LYS A 9 -7.65 10.37 -6.51
CA LYS A 9 -8.41 10.52 -7.79
C LYS A 9 -7.50 10.60 -8.99
N GLY A 10 -6.33 11.23 -8.87
CA GLY A 10 -5.32 11.30 -9.93
C GLY A 10 -4.73 9.93 -10.25
N TYR A 11 -4.47 9.10 -9.23
CA TYR A 11 -4.05 7.70 -9.42
C TYR A 11 -5.10 6.89 -10.20
N ILE A 12 -6.39 7.04 -9.85
CA ILE A 12 -7.48 6.37 -10.56
C ILE A 12 -7.52 6.79 -12.02
N GLN A 13 -7.46 8.09 -12.30
CA GLN A 13 -7.49 8.61 -13.68
C GLN A 13 -6.31 8.13 -14.53
N LEU A 14 -5.10 8.06 -13.95
CA LEU A 14 -3.93 7.55 -14.65
C LEU A 14 -4.04 6.04 -14.92
N ALA A 15 -4.58 5.29 -13.99
CA ALA A 15 -4.82 3.86 -14.14
C ALA A 15 -5.90 3.60 -15.22
N GLU A 16 -7.02 4.34 -15.22
CA GLU A 16 -8.05 4.25 -16.26
C GLU A 16 -7.47 4.53 -17.66
N ARG A 17 -6.69 5.59 -17.79
CA ARG A 17 -6.05 5.97 -19.07
C ARG A 17 -5.07 4.94 -19.59
N SER A 18 -4.50 4.10 -18.72
CA SER A 18 -3.60 3.02 -19.13
C SER A 18 -4.32 1.90 -19.90
N GLY A 19 -5.65 1.76 -19.73
CA GLY A 19 -6.46 0.72 -20.37
C GLY A 19 -6.26 -0.71 -19.85
N TYR A 20 -5.44 -0.92 -18.79
CA TYR A 20 -5.19 -2.25 -18.24
C TYR A 20 -6.21 -2.68 -17.18
N TYR A 21 -6.84 -1.71 -16.52
CA TYR A 21 -7.71 -1.94 -15.37
C TYR A 21 -9.18 -1.97 -15.79
N LYS A 22 -9.83 -3.11 -15.62
CA LYS A 22 -11.28 -3.26 -15.77
C LYS A 22 -12.03 -2.63 -14.60
N LYS A 23 -11.47 -2.79 -13.38
CA LYS A 23 -11.98 -2.16 -12.17
C LYS A 23 -10.79 -1.70 -11.32
N LEU A 24 -10.95 -0.55 -10.72
CA LEU A 24 -10.06 -0.02 -9.69
C LEU A 24 -10.93 0.69 -8.66
N ASN A 25 -10.86 0.27 -7.40
CA ASN A 25 -11.66 0.85 -6.34
C ASN A 25 -10.84 1.05 -5.07
N VAL A 26 -11.15 2.10 -4.34
CA VAL A 26 -10.63 2.39 -3.01
C VAL A 26 -11.75 2.94 -2.16
N LEU A 27 -11.86 2.46 -0.92
CA LEU A 27 -12.96 2.82 -0.03
C LEU A 27 -12.47 2.83 1.42
N SER A 28 -12.95 3.82 2.19
CA SER A 28 -12.88 3.79 3.65
C SER A 28 -13.99 2.88 4.18
N ILE A 29 -13.62 1.91 5.00
CA ILE A 29 -14.55 1.01 5.69
C ILE A 29 -14.85 1.62 7.06
N LYS A 30 -16.11 1.90 7.30
CA LYS A 30 -16.58 2.57 8.50
C LYS A 30 -16.81 1.59 9.66
N GLU A 31 -16.95 2.12 10.86
CA GLU A 31 -17.27 1.31 12.04
C GLU A 31 -18.61 0.57 11.83
N GLY A 32 -18.59 -0.75 12.06
CA GLY A 32 -19.74 -1.63 11.84
C GLY A 32 -19.90 -2.19 10.43
N GLU A 33 -19.21 -1.64 9.42
CA GLU A 33 -19.34 -2.13 8.02
C GLU A 33 -18.56 -3.43 7.74
N LEU A 34 -17.45 -3.68 8.45
CA LEU A 34 -16.61 -4.87 8.21
C LEU A 34 -17.23 -6.10 8.88
N ILE A 35 -17.68 -7.06 8.08
CA ILE A 35 -18.16 -8.36 8.56
C ILE A 35 -16.99 -9.33 8.70
N ARG A 36 -16.21 -9.49 7.63
CA ARG A 36 -15.09 -10.44 7.57
C ARG A 36 -13.99 -9.96 6.63
N TYR A 37 -12.76 -10.25 7.01
CA TYR A 37 -11.60 -10.15 6.12
C TYR A 37 -10.77 -11.43 6.20
N ASP A 38 -10.57 -12.07 5.04
CA ASP A 38 -9.73 -13.26 4.89
C ASP A 38 -8.50 -12.90 4.02
N PRO A 39 -7.35 -12.67 4.65
CA PRO A 39 -6.14 -12.30 3.90
C PRO A 39 -5.55 -13.47 3.08
N LEU A 40 -5.92 -14.71 3.38
CA LEU A 40 -5.42 -15.89 2.65
C LEU A 40 -6.08 -16.02 1.28
N ASN A 41 -7.40 -15.79 1.23
CA ASN A 41 -8.19 -15.85 0.00
C ASN A 41 -8.41 -14.47 -0.62
N GLU A 42 -7.89 -13.41 0.01
CA GLU A 42 -8.07 -12.00 -0.40
C GLU A 42 -9.56 -11.59 -0.48
N GLU A 43 -10.38 -12.19 0.37
CA GLU A 43 -11.81 -11.94 0.44
C GLU A 43 -12.14 -10.95 1.55
N ILE A 44 -13.00 -10.01 1.22
CA ILE A 44 -13.55 -9.06 2.19
C ILE A 44 -15.07 -9.02 2.03
N GLU A 45 -15.76 -9.09 3.15
CA GLU A 45 -17.21 -8.98 3.23
C GLU A 45 -17.55 -7.75 4.06
N VAL A 46 -18.30 -6.85 3.46
CA VAL A 46 -18.72 -5.59 4.06
C VAL A 46 -20.20 -5.36 3.83
N GLU A 47 -20.85 -4.79 4.82
CA GLU A 47 -22.22 -4.30 4.73
C GLU A 47 -22.19 -2.79 4.95
N LEU A 48 -22.38 -2.04 3.85
CA LEU A 48 -22.28 -0.59 3.90
C LEU A 48 -23.49 0.02 4.61
N ILE A 49 -23.26 1.06 5.39
CA ILE A 49 -24.31 1.88 5.95
C ILE A 49 -25.08 2.54 4.81
N GLU A 50 -26.40 2.27 4.71
CA GLU A 50 -27.25 2.74 3.60
C GLU A 50 -27.47 4.26 3.63
N ASP A 51 -27.54 4.86 4.82
CA ASP A 51 -27.71 6.31 4.97
C ASP A 51 -26.34 7.01 4.79
N ASP A 52 -26.21 7.75 3.70
CA ASP A 52 -24.98 8.44 3.34
C ASP A 52 -24.54 9.47 4.40
N VAL A 53 -25.49 10.16 5.06
CA VAL A 53 -25.17 11.15 6.10
C VAL A 53 -24.61 10.45 7.32
N VAL A 54 -25.28 9.39 7.79
CA VAL A 54 -24.83 8.57 8.92
C VAL A 54 -23.46 7.96 8.60
N ARG A 55 -23.28 7.49 7.36
CA ARG A 55 -22.02 6.89 6.92
C ARG A 55 -20.87 7.89 6.92
N GLU A 56 -21.07 9.12 6.45
CA GLU A 56 -20.06 10.18 6.45
C GLU A 56 -19.64 10.54 7.87
N GLU A 57 -20.56 10.61 8.82
CA GLU A 57 -20.30 10.92 10.23
C GLU A 57 -19.64 9.75 10.98
N THR A 58 -19.79 8.51 10.48
CA THR A 58 -19.21 7.32 11.12
C THR A 58 -17.70 7.25 10.90
N PRO A 59 -16.90 7.02 11.97
CA PRO A 59 -15.46 6.92 11.87
C PRO A 59 -14.98 5.78 10.97
N ALA A 60 -13.88 5.98 10.24
CA ALA A 60 -13.26 4.92 9.47
C ALA A 60 -12.51 3.95 10.40
N MET A 61 -12.73 2.64 10.20
CA MET A 61 -12.04 1.52 10.87
C MET A 61 -10.87 0.99 10.06
N GLY A 62 -10.91 1.16 8.73
CA GLY A 62 -9.88 0.69 7.84
C GLY A 62 -10.12 1.14 6.41
N TYR A 63 -9.24 0.69 5.54
CA TYR A 63 -9.20 1.09 4.14
C TYR A 63 -9.05 -0.13 3.26
N TYR A 64 -9.85 -0.18 2.23
CA TYR A 64 -9.89 -1.23 1.23
C TYR A 64 -9.45 -0.67 -0.11
N ALA A 65 -8.68 -1.45 -0.87
CA ALA A 65 -8.38 -1.17 -2.25
C ALA A 65 -8.38 -2.47 -3.07
N MET A 66 -8.81 -2.39 -4.31
CA MET A 66 -8.80 -3.52 -5.22
C MET A 66 -8.61 -3.07 -6.66
N PHE A 67 -8.06 -3.96 -7.48
CA PHE A 67 -8.17 -3.87 -8.92
C PHE A 67 -8.55 -5.23 -9.55
N GLU A 68 -9.08 -5.18 -10.74
CA GLU A 68 -9.36 -6.31 -11.61
C GLU A 68 -8.93 -5.95 -13.03
N TYR A 69 -8.20 -6.84 -13.69
CA TYR A 69 -7.82 -6.70 -15.09
C TYR A 69 -8.86 -7.35 -16.02
N GLU A 70 -8.78 -7.04 -17.32
CA GLU A 70 -9.66 -7.64 -18.35
C GLU A 70 -9.55 -9.17 -18.41
N ASN A 71 -8.39 -9.74 -18.06
CA ASN A 71 -8.18 -11.19 -18.01
C ASN A 71 -8.75 -11.86 -16.74
N GLY A 72 -9.42 -11.10 -15.87
CA GLY A 72 -10.02 -11.60 -14.63
C GLY A 72 -9.04 -11.68 -13.43
N PHE A 73 -7.76 -11.36 -13.61
CA PHE A 73 -6.86 -11.29 -12.47
C PHE A 73 -7.31 -10.16 -11.53
N ARG A 74 -7.44 -10.49 -10.26
CA ARG A 74 -7.91 -9.57 -9.22
C ARG A 74 -6.95 -9.56 -8.04
N LYS A 75 -6.70 -8.38 -7.51
CA LYS A 75 -5.95 -8.18 -6.27
C LYS A 75 -6.72 -7.29 -5.33
N THR A 76 -6.80 -7.70 -4.05
CA THR A 76 -7.45 -6.93 -2.99
C THR A 76 -6.50 -6.71 -1.84
N MET A 77 -6.65 -5.58 -1.18
CA MET A 77 -5.87 -5.22 -0.01
C MET A 77 -6.76 -4.49 1.01
N TYR A 78 -6.62 -4.86 2.29
CA TYR A 78 -7.25 -4.17 3.39
C TYR A 78 -6.22 -3.85 4.47
N TRP A 79 -6.25 -2.61 4.94
CA TRP A 79 -5.48 -2.18 6.11
C TRP A 79 -6.40 -1.58 7.15
N SER A 80 -6.24 -1.98 8.42
CA SER A 80 -6.93 -1.32 9.53
C SER A 80 -6.42 0.11 9.71
N LYS A 81 -7.26 1.00 10.30
CA LYS A 81 -6.86 2.38 10.63
C LYS A 81 -5.59 2.39 11.49
N LYS A 82 -5.44 1.42 12.41
CA LYS A 82 -4.23 1.27 13.24
C LYS A 82 -2.97 1.03 12.41
N LYS A 83 -3.03 0.16 11.41
CA LYS A 83 -1.91 -0.11 10.50
C LYS A 83 -1.59 1.13 9.66
N MET A 84 -2.61 1.84 9.20
CA MET A 84 -2.44 3.08 8.44
C MET A 84 -1.81 4.20 9.27
N LEU A 85 -2.21 4.35 10.53
CA LEU A 85 -1.59 5.30 11.47
C LEU A 85 -0.10 4.99 11.68
N ALA A 86 0.25 3.73 11.90
CA ALA A 86 1.65 3.31 12.04
C ALA A 86 2.46 3.61 10.76
N HIS A 87 1.85 3.40 9.58
CA HIS A 87 2.48 3.77 8.31
C HIS A 87 2.70 5.28 8.20
N ALA A 88 1.69 6.10 8.51
CA ALA A 88 1.81 7.55 8.49
C ALA A 88 2.90 8.06 9.46
N GLU A 89 3.01 7.48 10.66
CA GLU A 89 4.07 7.82 11.62
C GLU A 89 5.46 7.42 11.14
N LYS A 90 5.57 6.31 10.41
CA LYS A 90 6.84 5.83 9.88
C LYS A 90 7.34 6.72 8.73
N TYR A 91 6.48 7.04 7.78
CA TYR A 91 6.85 7.64 6.51
C TYR A 91 6.62 9.16 6.42
N SER A 92 5.80 9.76 7.28
CA SER A 92 5.57 11.20 7.30
C SER A 92 6.24 11.87 8.49
N GLN A 93 7.38 12.52 8.23
CA GLN A 93 8.12 13.26 9.25
C GLN A 93 7.29 14.41 9.86
N ALA A 94 6.47 15.09 9.05
CA ALA A 94 5.60 16.16 9.53
C ALA A 94 4.50 15.61 10.46
N PHE A 95 3.94 14.44 10.16
CA PHE A 95 2.95 13.78 11.01
C PHE A 95 3.58 13.34 12.33
N LYS A 96 4.72 12.65 12.27
CA LYS A 96 5.45 12.17 13.46
C LYS A 96 5.89 13.31 14.39
N ARG A 97 6.50 14.36 13.85
CA ARG A 97 6.99 15.51 14.66
C ARG A 97 5.89 16.23 15.41
N ASN A 98 4.70 16.29 14.85
CA ASN A 98 3.56 16.97 15.44
C ASN A 98 2.67 16.05 16.30
N GLY A 99 3.21 14.92 16.78
CA GLY A 99 2.57 14.05 17.76
C GLY A 99 1.76 12.90 17.16
N GLY A 100 1.76 12.72 15.82
CA GLY A 100 1.23 11.54 15.14
C GLY A 100 -0.23 11.22 15.48
N ALA A 101 -0.50 9.95 15.72
CA ALA A 101 -1.85 9.44 16.02
C ALA A 101 -2.52 10.11 17.22
N LYS A 102 -1.75 10.44 18.28
CA LYS A 102 -2.31 11.11 19.47
C LYS A 102 -2.82 12.51 19.17
N SER A 103 -2.07 13.27 18.38
CA SER A 103 -2.48 14.61 18.00
C SER A 103 -3.63 14.61 17.00
N LEU A 104 -3.69 13.60 16.11
CA LEU A 104 -4.83 13.42 15.22
C LEU A 104 -6.12 13.19 16.02
N GLU A 105 -6.09 12.31 17.02
CA GLU A 105 -7.24 12.05 17.90
C GLU A 105 -7.68 13.31 18.64
N LEU A 106 -6.75 14.11 19.16
CA LEU A 106 -7.07 15.38 19.83
C LEU A 106 -7.65 16.42 18.86
N LEU A 107 -7.19 16.42 17.62
CA LEU A 107 -7.72 17.28 16.56
C LEU A 107 -9.14 16.89 16.18
N GLU A 108 -9.41 15.60 15.97
CA GLU A 108 -10.73 15.05 15.69
C GLU A 108 -11.73 15.34 16.83
N GLN A 109 -11.25 15.36 18.08
CA GLN A 109 -12.04 15.71 19.26
C GLN A 109 -12.18 17.24 19.50
N GLY A 110 -11.59 18.09 18.66
CA GLY A 110 -11.62 19.55 18.82
C GLY A 110 -10.90 20.06 20.07
N LYS A 111 -9.97 19.28 20.65
CA LYS A 111 -9.25 19.61 21.88
C LYS A 111 -7.98 20.41 21.66
N ILE A 112 -7.62 20.71 20.42
CA ILE A 112 -6.43 21.50 20.09
C ILE A 112 -6.81 22.98 20.05
N PRO A 113 -6.08 23.85 20.78
CA PRO A 113 -6.32 25.28 20.75
C PRO A 113 -6.11 25.88 19.36
N GLU A 114 -6.94 26.84 18.94
CA GLU A 114 -6.85 27.48 17.61
C GLU A 114 -5.47 28.04 17.28
N LYS A 115 -4.78 28.62 18.26
CA LYS A 115 -3.42 29.17 18.12
C LYS A 115 -2.39 28.12 17.69
N ASP A 116 -2.66 26.83 17.90
CA ASP A 116 -1.75 25.72 17.62
C ASP A 116 -2.12 24.96 16.35
N LEU A 117 -3.28 25.23 15.72
CA LEU A 117 -3.76 24.52 14.52
C LEU A 117 -2.79 24.59 13.33
N TRP A 118 -2.00 25.65 13.23
CA TRP A 118 -1.01 25.79 12.16
C TRP A 118 0.06 24.69 12.15
N LYS A 119 0.33 24.06 13.31
CA LYS A 119 1.27 22.92 13.43
C LYS A 119 0.77 21.68 12.69
N TYR A 120 -0.54 21.56 12.53
CA TYR A 120 -1.23 20.40 11.95
C TYR A 120 -1.62 20.65 10.48
N SER A 121 -0.72 21.33 9.75
CA SER A 121 -0.96 21.72 8.35
C SER A 121 -0.73 20.59 7.33
N SER A 122 -0.11 19.48 7.72
CA SER A 122 0.11 18.35 6.80
C SER A 122 -1.21 17.69 6.41
N PHE A 123 -1.25 17.10 5.22
CA PHE A 123 -2.45 16.41 4.72
C PHE A 123 -2.85 15.22 5.59
N TRP A 124 -1.93 14.57 6.26
CA TRP A 124 -2.24 13.51 7.24
C TRP A 124 -3.06 13.99 8.43
N PHE A 125 -3.05 15.29 8.75
CA PHE A 125 -3.92 15.88 9.76
C PHE A 125 -5.18 16.48 9.16
N LYS A 126 -5.12 17.04 7.94
CA LYS A 126 -6.25 17.74 7.32
C LYS A 126 -7.25 16.80 6.67
N ASP A 127 -6.75 15.71 6.08
CA ASP A 127 -7.54 14.72 5.33
C ASP A 127 -6.87 13.34 5.46
N PHE A 128 -6.99 12.75 6.63
CA PHE A 128 -6.38 11.44 6.92
C PHE A 128 -6.93 10.36 5.98
N ASP A 129 -8.24 10.34 5.76
CA ASP A 129 -8.88 9.31 4.92
C ASP A 129 -8.46 9.43 3.45
N GLY A 130 -8.35 10.64 2.92
CA GLY A 130 -7.84 10.88 1.55
C GLY A 130 -6.38 10.45 1.39
N MET A 131 -5.53 10.72 2.39
CA MET A 131 -4.14 10.25 2.40
C MET A 131 -4.05 8.73 2.54
N ALA A 132 -4.90 8.13 3.35
CA ALA A 132 -4.97 6.68 3.52
C ALA A 132 -5.41 5.99 2.22
N GLN A 133 -6.44 6.49 1.56
CA GLN A 133 -6.90 5.98 0.26
C GLN A 133 -5.81 6.10 -0.82
N LYS A 134 -5.10 7.24 -0.87
CA LYS A 134 -3.93 7.44 -1.73
C LYS A 134 -2.86 6.38 -1.46
N THR A 135 -2.51 6.18 -0.19
CA THR A 135 -1.51 5.20 0.24
C THR A 135 -1.92 3.78 -0.15
N MET A 136 -3.19 3.40 0.04
CA MET A 136 -3.70 2.10 -0.37
C MET A 136 -3.55 1.86 -1.86
N LEU A 137 -3.95 2.83 -2.71
CA LEU A 137 -3.81 2.72 -4.15
C LEU A 137 -2.34 2.64 -4.57
N ARG A 138 -1.48 3.49 -4.01
CA ARG A 138 -0.04 3.47 -4.29
C ARG A 138 0.56 2.11 -3.95
N GLN A 139 0.32 1.58 -2.74
CA GLN A 139 0.82 0.28 -2.31
C GLN A 139 0.29 -0.87 -3.18
N LEU A 140 -0.98 -0.83 -3.55
CA LEU A 140 -1.60 -1.86 -4.38
C LEU A 140 -1.02 -1.86 -5.79
N ILE A 141 -0.96 -0.70 -6.44
CA ILE A 141 -0.52 -0.56 -7.82
C ILE A 141 0.99 -0.79 -7.94
N SER A 142 1.81 -0.22 -7.05
CA SER A 142 3.27 -0.35 -7.13
C SER A 142 3.76 -1.79 -6.94
N LYS A 143 3.04 -2.61 -6.18
CA LYS A 143 3.45 -4.00 -5.90
C LYS A 143 2.89 -5.01 -6.88
N TRP A 144 1.68 -4.82 -7.38
CA TRP A 144 0.98 -5.82 -8.20
C TRP A 144 0.33 -5.25 -9.45
N GLY A 145 0.33 -3.93 -9.61
CA GLY A 145 -0.31 -3.28 -10.74
C GLY A 145 0.56 -3.26 -11.99
N ILE A 146 -0.08 -3.32 -13.16
CA ILE A 146 0.57 -2.97 -14.41
C ILE A 146 0.65 -1.45 -14.48
N MET A 147 1.86 -0.92 -14.58
CA MET A 147 2.10 0.52 -14.64
C MET A 147 2.41 0.95 -16.07
N SER A 148 1.63 1.91 -16.57
CA SER A 148 2.06 2.67 -17.75
C SER A 148 3.22 3.59 -17.37
N ILE A 149 3.98 4.06 -18.37
CA ILE A 149 5.11 5.00 -18.16
C ILE A 149 4.61 6.26 -17.42
N ASP A 150 3.41 6.76 -17.76
CA ASP A 150 2.83 7.93 -17.12
C ASP A 150 2.51 7.68 -15.64
N LEU A 151 1.94 6.51 -15.33
CA LEU A 151 1.59 6.12 -13.97
C LEU A 151 2.85 5.89 -13.12
N GLN A 152 3.87 5.23 -13.66
CA GLN A 152 5.14 5.05 -13.00
C GLN A 152 5.82 6.40 -12.72
N THR A 153 5.89 7.27 -13.72
CA THR A 153 6.44 8.63 -13.57
C THR A 153 5.70 9.43 -12.50
N ALA A 154 4.37 9.28 -12.43
CA ALA A 154 3.56 9.97 -11.44
C ALA A 154 3.80 9.44 -10.01
N ILE A 155 3.97 8.11 -9.85
CA ILE A 155 4.32 7.49 -8.58
C ILE A 155 5.71 7.92 -8.12
N ASP A 156 6.68 7.91 -9.02
CA ASP A 156 8.07 8.28 -8.72
C ASP A 156 8.20 9.76 -8.34
N LYS A 157 7.39 10.63 -8.95
CA LYS A 157 7.39 12.08 -8.67
C LYS A 157 6.43 12.49 -7.54
N ASP A 158 5.62 11.58 -7.06
CA ASP A 158 4.70 11.89 -5.95
C ASP A 158 5.51 12.18 -4.69
N MET A 159 5.15 13.26 -4.00
CA MET A 159 5.88 13.78 -2.85
C MET A 159 7.29 14.36 -3.15
N ALA A 160 7.62 14.54 -4.43
CA ALA A 160 8.86 15.21 -4.80
C ALA A 160 8.85 16.69 -4.38
N VAL A 161 9.94 17.14 -3.77
CA VAL A 161 10.20 18.54 -3.48
C VAL A 161 11.02 19.13 -4.62
N LEU A 162 10.46 20.14 -5.29
CA LEU A 162 11.14 20.87 -6.35
C LEU A 162 11.87 22.07 -5.75
N HIS A 163 13.17 22.11 -5.88
CA HIS A 163 13.99 23.24 -5.49
C HIS A 163 14.08 24.30 -6.58
N GLU A 164 14.41 25.53 -6.23
CA GLU A 164 14.56 26.65 -7.18
C GLU A 164 15.67 26.42 -8.23
N ASP A 165 16.65 25.58 -7.91
CA ASP A 165 17.74 25.19 -8.80
C ASP A 165 17.37 24.05 -9.79
N GLY A 166 16.12 23.58 -9.74
CA GLY A 166 15.61 22.49 -10.56
C GLY A 166 15.95 21.08 -10.06
N SER A 167 16.63 20.96 -8.92
CA SER A 167 16.86 19.68 -8.26
C SER A 167 15.57 19.14 -7.63
N VAL A 168 15.46 17.80 -7.54
CA VAL A 168 14.28 17.09 -7.02
C VAL A 168 14.70 16.21 -5.86
N ASP A 169 14.16 16.50 -4.68
CA ASP A 169 14.32 15.64 -3.50
C ASP A 169 13.03 14.85 -3.22
N TYR A 170 13.18 13.57 -2.89
CA TYR A 170 12.08 12.67 -2.58
C TYR A 170 12.06 12.37 -1.08
N VAL A 171 11.17 13.03 -0.34
CA VAL A 171 11.17 12.96 1.14
C VAL A 171 10.67 11.62 1.69
N GLU A 172 9.82 10.89 0.95
CA GLU A 172 9.23 9.62 1.41
C GLU A 172 9.77 8.39 0.67
N ASN A 173 10.29 8.54 -0.54
CA ASN A 173 10.76 7.40 -1.35
C ASN A 173 12.09 6.81 -0.85
N GLN A 174 12.91 7.57 -0.12
CA GLN A 174 14.20 7.09 0.40
C GLN A 174 14.03 5.94 1.39
N VAL A 175 13.00 5.98 2.24
CA VAL A 175 12.76 4.94 3.25
C VAL A 175 12.22 3.65 2.62
N GLU A 176 11.37 3.75 1.58
CA GLU A 176 10.86 2.57 0.85
C GLU A 176 11.95 1.92 -0.02
N ALA A 177 12.86 2.71 -0.60
CA ALA A 177 14.00 2.21 -1.36
C ALA A 177 15.01 1.48 -0.47
N GLU A 178 15.31 2.00 0.72
CA GLU A 178 16.19 1.36 1.70
C GLU A 178 15.63 0.04 2.22
N GLU A 179 14.30 -0.06 2.45
CA GLU A 179 13.66 -1.31 2.86
C GLU A 179 13.65 -2.37 1.75
N ASN A 180 13.45 -1.98 0.51
CA ASN A 180 13.51 -2.92 -0.61
C ASN A 180 14.94 -3.45 -0.80
N VAL A 181 15.95 -2.60 -0.66
CA VAL A 181 17.37 -3.01 -0.71
C VAL A 181 17.72 -3.91 0.48
N ALA A 182 17.24 -3.61 1.69
CA ALA A 182 17.46 -4.44 2.86
C ALA A 182 16.78 -5.82 2.73
N ALA A 183 15.54 -5.87 2.21
CA ALA A 183 14.84 -7.11 1.94
C ALA A 183 15.54 -7.97 0.86
N GLU A 184 16.08 -7.35 -0.20
CA GLU A 184 16.85 -8.05 -1.22
C GLU A 184 18.19 -8.56 -0.69
N GLN A 185 18.82 -7.88 0.27
CA GLN A 185 20.05 -8.34 0.92
C GLN A 185 19.79 -9.51 1.85
N GLU A 186 18.71 -9.51 2.63
CA GLU A 186 18.31 -10.66 3.46
C GLU A 186 18.05 -11.93 2.63
N TYR A 187 17.48 -11.80 1.42
CA TYR A 187 17.28 -12.94 0.50
C TYR A 187 18.58 -13.48 -0.08
N LYS A 188 19.67 -12.69 -0.13
CA LYS A 188 20.98 -13.12 -0.66
C LYS A 188 21.87 -13.79 0.38
N GLU A 189 21.58 -13.65 1.66
CA GLU A 189 22.37 -14.19 2.75
C GLU A 189 21.90 -15.54 3.30
N VAL A 190 20.89 -16.19 2.70
CA VAL A 190 20.54 -17.57 3.05
C VAL A 190 21.67 -18.49 2.53
N PRO A 191 22.49 -19.09 3.38
CA PRO A 191 23.52 -20.02 2.92
C PRO A 191 22.85 -21.18 2.20
N ALA A 192 23.30 -21.49 1.00
CA ALA A 192 22.89 -22.71 0.31
C ALA A 192 23.17 -23.90 1.23
N GLU A 193 22.15 -24.67 1.59
CA GLU A 193 22.35 -25.95 2.27
C GLU A 193 23.39 -26.79 1.51
N PRO A 194 24.35 -27.43 2.18
CA PRO A 194 25.32 -28.29 1.51
C PRO A 194 24.55 -29.43 0.85
N LYS A 195 24.68 -29.51 -0.47
CA LYS A 195 24.16 -30.66 -1.25
C LYS A 195 24.68 -31.93 -0.61
N GLN A 196 23.78 -32.75 -0.11
CA GLN A 196 24.11 -34.12 0.29
C GLN A 196 24.69 -34.85 -0.93
N PRO A 197 25.73 -35.70 -0.76
CA PRO A 197 26.28 -36.47 -1.87
C PRO A 197 25.19 -37.37 -2.44
N GLU A 198 25.00 -37.34 -3.74
CA GLU A 198 24.13 -38.26 -4.44
C GLU A 198 24.63 -39.69 -4.18
N GLU A 199 23.88 -40.45 -3.39
CA GLU A 199 24.03 -41.89 -3.37
C GLU A 199 23.74 -42.43 -4.75
N SER A 200 24.74 -43.02 -5.38
CA SER A 200 24.64 -43.70 -6.66
C SER A 200 23.62 -44.85 -6.55
N ASN A 201 22.39 -44.57 -6.93
CA ASN A 201 21.33 -45.57 -7.01
C ASN A 201 21.56 -46.44 -8.21
N ASN A 202 22.39 -47.48 -8.02
CA ASN A 202 22.64 -48.57 -8.99
C ASN A 202 21.42 -49.48 -9.03
N ARG A 203 20.34 -49.04 -9.68
CA ARG A 203 19.21 -49.90 -10.04
C ARG A 203 19.53 -50.47 -11.42
N PRO A 204 19.55 -51.81 -11.57
CA PRO A 204 19.69 -52.44 -12.87
C PRO A 204 18.52 -52.03 -13.77
N SER A 205 18.80 -51.81 -15.04
CA SER A 205 17.79 -51.45 -16.04
C SER A 205 16.77 -52.55 -16.17
N LEU A 206 15.52 -52.17 -16.50
CA LEU A 206 14.41 -53.14 -16.75
C LEU A 206 14.73 -54.12 -17.90
N GLU A 207 15.72 -53.86 -18.74
CA GLU A 207 16.18 -54.73 -19.80
C GLU A 207 16.99 -55.92 -19.28
N ASP A 208 17.76 -55.80 -18.20
CA ASP A 208 18.57 -56.90 -17.63
C ASP A 208 17.73 -57.96 -16.90
N ALA A 209 16.49 -57.64 -16.54
CA ALA A 209 15.57 -58.56 -15.86
C ALA A 209 14.81 -59.49 -16.85
N PHE A 210 14.86 -59.26 -18.17
CA PHE A 210 14.07 -59.99 -19.14
C PHE A 210 14.82 -61.14 -19.84
N PHE A 211 16.16 -61.20 -19.69
CA PHE A 211 16.99 -62.24 -20.37
C PHE A 211 17.62 -63.29 -19.43
N ALA A 212 17.16 -63.36 -18.18
CA ALA A 212 17.57 -64.42 -17.26
C ALA A 212 16.44 -65.44 -17.04
N GLN A 213 16.14 -66.23 -18.10
CA GLN A 213 15.50 -67.54 -18.02
C GLN A 213 16.24 -68.50 -18.91
#